data_7d1937a519fd92ea8ecaf5b8c04480ce
#
_entry.id   7d1937a519fd92ea8ecaf5b8c04480ce
#
_cell.length_a   1.000
_cell.length_b   1.000
_cell.length_c   1.000
_cell.angle_alpha   90.00
_cell.angle_beta   90.00
_cell.angle_gamma   90.00
#
_symmetry.space_group_name_H-M   'P 1'
#
loop_
_entity.id
_entity.type
_entity.pdbx_description
1 polymer ?
#
loop_
_entity_poly.entity_id
_entity_poly.type
_entity_poly.pdbx_seq_one_letter_code
_entity_poly.pdbx_strand_id
1 'polypeptide(L)'
;LTTGENTPVAVGDVLNASLAAGTAATLYSSATGTSGVSCTSSAFTATVTANPAAPGTASESLTGHTFDTGGCTSNVVGVLGVSGITVDNLPYTTAVSSDGTITVTPAAGSAVQTTVRLRTLLGTITCVYQAPALTGTASNADNSIAFTKQHFTRSSGTSLCFSDGYFTAKYAPVTDTSLPGGPVVHVG
;
A
#
# COMPACT_ATOMS: atom_id res chain seq x y z
N LEU A 1 15.90 7.43 8.03
CA LEU A 1 15.00 8.40 7.44
C LEU A 1 15.30 9.80 7.94
N THR A 2 15.20 10.80 7.08
CA THR A 2 15.47 12.21 7.42
C THR A 2 14.41 13.12 6.81
N THR A 3 14.25 14.32 7.40
CA THR A 3 13.46 15.42 6.85
C THR A 3 14.32 16.66 6.63
N GLY A 4 13.95 17.53 5.68
CA GLY A 4 14.65 18.82 5.43
C GLY A 4 16.15 18.65 5.26
N GLU A 5 16.95 19.44 6.02
CA GLU A 5 18.41 19.43 5.97
C GLU A 5 19.03 18.29 6.82
N ASN A 6 18.66 17.03 6.52
CA ASN A 6 19.13 15.81 7.19
C ASN A 6 18.74 15.70 8.67
N THR A 7 17.62 16.28 9.08
CA THR A 7 17.08 16.07 10.43
C THR A 7 16.54 14.64 10.54
N PRO A 8 17.04 13.80 11.46
CA PRO A 8 16.52 12.45 11.62
C PRO A 8 15.03 12.47 12.01
N VAL A 9 14.23 11.64 11.36
CA VAL A 9 12.84 11.37 11.76
C VAL A 9 12.88 10.68 13.12
N ALA A 10 12.08 11.15 14.07
CA ALA A 10 12.09 10.60 15.42
C ALA A 10 11.27 9.31 15.52
N VAL A 11 11.64 8.45 16.48
CA VAL A 11 10.80 7.31 16.87
C VAL A 11 9.50 7.86 17.47
N GLY A 12 8.36 7.37 16.97
CA GLY A 12 7.03 7.86 17.32
C GLY A 12 6.43 8.83 16.31
N ASP A 13 7.22 9.38 15.39
CA ASP A 13 6.69 10.24 14.33
C ASP A 13 5.79 9.46 13.38
N VAL A 14 4.78 10.15 12.86
CA VAL A 14 3.75 9.59 11.99
C VAL A 14 4.00 10.04 10.55
N LEU A 15 4.25 9.06 9.70
CA LEU A 15 4.44 9.25 8.27
C LEU A 15 3.13 9.00 7.51
N ASN A 16 2.89 9.82 6.50
CA ASN A 16 1.69 9.73 5.68
C ASN A 16 2.03 9.95 4.21
N ALA A 17 1.33 9.27 3.31
CA ALA A 17 1.31 9.61 1.91
C ALA A 17 0.01 9.17 1.25
N SER A 18 -0.43 9.96 0.26
CA SER A 18 -1.50 9.60 -0.67
C SER A 18 -0.91 9.09 -1.99
N LEU A 19 -1.76 8.53 -2.86
CA LEU A 19 -1.34 8.18 -4.22
C LEU A 19 -0.70 9.39 -4.91
N ALA A 20 0.41 9.14 -5.60
CA ALA A 20 1.07 10.14 -6.41
C ALA A 20 0.11 10.71 -7.47
N ALA A 21 0.16 12.01 -7.70
CA ALA A 21 -0.73 12.69 -8.62
C ALA A 21 -0.71 12.03 -10.01
N GLY A 22 -1.89 11.80 -10.58
CA GLY A 22 -2.04 11.16 -11.90
C GLY A 22 -1.80 9.66 -11.93
N THR A 23 -1.61 9.00 -10.76
CA THR A 23 -1.46 7.54 -10.67
C THR A 23 -2.72 6.88 -10.09
N ALA A 24 -2.77 5.56 -10.15
CA ALA A 24 -3.81 4.76 -9.54
C ALA A 24 -3.21 3.56 -8.79
N ALA A 25 -3.88 3.14 -7.72
CA ALA A 25 -3.63 1.85 -7.10
C ALA A 25 -4.45 0.80 -7.84
N THR A 26 -3.80 -0.24 -8.34
CA THR A 26 -4.44 -1.29 -9.13
C THR A 26 -4.22 -2.67 -8.53
N LEU A 27 -5.22 -3.54 -8.64
CA LEU A 27 -5.11 -4.96 -8.39
C LEU A 27 -5.63 -5.69 -9.63
N TYR A 28 -4.73 -6.13 -10.49
CA TYR A 28 -5.06 -6.78 -11.75
C TYR A 28 -4.89 -8.29 -11.68
N SER A 29 -5.68 -9.01 -12.45
CA SER A 29 -5.71 -10.49 -12.46
C SER A 29 -4.48 -11.14 -13.08
N SER A 30 -3.61 -10.37 -13.73
CA SER A 30 -2.33 -10.86 -14.27
C SER A 30 -1.25 -9.77 -14.24
N ALA A 31 0.00 -10.20 -14.27
CA ALA A 31 1.15 -9.29 -14.24
C ALA A 31 1.28 -8.40 -15.51
N THR A 32 0.64 -8.78 -16.62
CA THR A 32 0.73 -8.08 -17.91
C THR A 32 -0.62 -7.52 -18.37
N GLY A 33 -1.73 -7.95 -17.75
CA GLY A 33 -3.07 -7.49 -18.11
C GLY A 33 -3.52 -6.28 -17.29
N THR A 34 -4.69 -5.77 -17.64
CA THR A 34 -5.33 -4.61 -16.98
C THR A 34 -6.76 -4.92 -16.50
N SER A 35 -7.13 -6.22 -16.43
CA SER A 35 -8.43 -6.63 -15.91
C SER A 35 -8.36 -6.75 -14.38
N GLY A 36 -9.23 -6.06 -13.68
CA GLY A 36 -9.28 -6.07 -12.23
C GLY A 36 -9.91 -4.82 -11.63
N VAL A 37 -9.30 -4.29 -10.58
CA VAL A 37 -9.74 -3.11 -9.84
C VAL A 37 -8.70 -2.00 -9.96
N SER A 38 -9.17 -0.76 -10.12
CA SER A 38 -8.35 0.45 -10.13
C SER A 38 -8.98 1.51 -9.25
N CYS A 39 -8.19 2.13 -8.37
CA CYS A 39 -8.60 3.19 -7.45
C CYS A 39 -7.73 4.43 -7.64
N THR A 40 -8.36 5.60 -7.76
CA THR A 40 -7.68 6.89 -7.93
C THR A 40 -7.39 7.59 -6.61
N SER A 41 -7.87 7.03 -5.49
CA SER A 41 -7.62 7.57 -4.14
C SER A 41 -7.28 6.43 -3.18
N SER A 42 -6.11 6.55 -2.56
CA SER A 42 -5.61 5.68 -1.50
C SER A 42 -4.56 6.45 -0.69
N ALA A 43 -4.45 6.13 0.59
CA ALA A 43 -3.44 6.71 1.48
C ALA A 43 -2.99 5.68 2.51
N PHE A 44 -1.75 5.84 2.99
CA PHE A 44 -1.26 5.06 4.12
C PHE A 44 -0.82 5.95 5.29
N THR A 45 -0.78 5.36 6.46
CA THR A 45 -0.27 5.96 7.69
C THR A 45 0.62 4.94 8.40
N ALA A 46 1.83 5.35 8.75
CA ALA A 46 2.79 4.52 9.47
C ALA A 46 3.43 5.31 10.61
N THR A 47 3.77 4.63 11.71
CA THR A 47 4.49 5.23 12.85
C THR A 47 5.90 4.65 12.88
N VAL A 48 6.91 5.51 12.96
CA VAL A 48 8.31 5.11 13.05
C VAL A 48 8.59 4.43 14.39
N THR A 49 9.12 3.21 14.35
CA THR A 49 9.45 2.41 15.54
C THR A 49 10.95 2.29 15.78
N ALA A 50 11.76 2.45 14.73
CA ALA A 50 13.20 2.55 14.80
C ALA A 50 13.75 3.32 13.60
N ASN A 51 14.74 4.18 13.80
CA ASN A 51 15.40 4.93 12.71
C ASN A 51 16.91 5.06 12.99
N PRO A 52 17.70 3.99 12.77
CA PRO A 52 19.15 4.05 12.94
C PRO A 52 19.78 4.95 11.87
N ALA A 53 20.97 5.45 12.17
CA ALA A 53 21.75 6.21 11.20
C ALA A 53 22.09 5.36 9.96
N ALA A 54 22.19 6.00 8.80
CA ALA A 54 22.63 5.35 7.57
C ALA A 54 24.14 4.98 7.62
N PRO A 55 24.54 3.82 7.01
CA PRO A 55 23.68 2.81 6.40
C PRO A 55 22.91 2.00 7.46
N GLY A 56 21.61 1.85 7.28
CA GLY A 56 20.76 1.16 8.24
C GLY A 56 19.38 0.84 7.65
N THR A 57 18.54 0.26 8.48
CA THR A 57 17.15 -0.05 8.12
C THR A 57 16.23 0.56 9.18
N ALA A 58 15.42 1.53 8.78
CA ALA A 58 14.34 2.05 9.61
C ALA A 58 13.19 1.04 9.67
N SER A 59 12.47 1.03 10.79
CA SER A 59 11.28 0.22 10.98
C SER A 59 10.09 1.09 11.31
N GLU A 60 8.94 0.74 10.76
CA GLU A 60 7.67 1.44 10.94
C GLU A 60 6.55 0.45 11.23
N SER A 61 5.56 0.89 11.98
CA SER A 61 4.27 0.22 12.13
C SER A 61 3.28 0.84 11.17
N LEU A 62 2.92 0.14 10.09
CA LEU A 62 1.88 0.55 9.15
C LEU A 62 0.51 0.32 9.80
N THR A 63 -0.07 1.38 10.33
CA THR A 63 -1.32 1.33 11.12
C THR A 63 -2.57 1.59 10.30
N GLY A 64 -2.43 2.22 9.13
CA GLY A 64 -3.53 2.55 8.24
C GLY A 64 -3.16 2.42 6.77
N HIS A 65 -4.06 1.83 5.98
CA HIS A 65 -4.00 1.84 4.53
C HIS A 65 -5.43 1.83 4.00
N THR A 66 -5.85 2.89 3.36
CA THR A 66 -7.24 3.15 2.98
C THR A 66 -7.40 3.35 1.48
N PHE A 67 -8.60 3.05 0.99
CA PHE A 67 -9.03 3.28 -0.39
C PHE A 67 -10.39 3.98 -0.35
N ASP A 68 -10.52 5.11 -1.06
CA ASP A 68 -11.82 5.72 -1.27
C ASP A 68 -12.54 5.01 -2.42
N THR A 69 -13.59 4.28 -2.07
CA THR A 69 -14.36 3.48 -3.03
C THR A 69 -15.11 4.32 -4.06
N GLY A 70 -15.36 5.60 -3.78
CA GLY A 70 -15.90 6.55 -4.76
C GLY A 70 -15.00 6.74 -5.97
N GLY A 71 -13.68 6.58 -5.79
CA GLY A 71 -12.68 6.61 -6.85
C GLY A 71 -12.26 5.24 -7.39
N CYS A 72 -12.91 4.15 -6.98
CA CYS A 72 -12.58 2.79 -7.41
C CYS A 72 -13.51 2.28 -8.51
N THR A 73 -12.94 1.67 -9.54
CA THR A 73 -13.65 1.05 -10.67
C THR A 73 -13.18 -0.38 -10.88
N SER A 74 -14.00 -1.17 -11.58
CA SER A 74 -13.64 -2.52 -12.04
C SER A 74 -14.09 -2.72 -13.48
N ASN A 75 -13.25 -3.36 -14.27
CA ASN A 75 -13.55 -3.79 -15.64
C ASN A 75 -13.72 -5.31 -15.78
N VAL A 76 -13.84 -6.01 -14.66
CA VAL A 76 -14.10 -7.45 -14.63
C VAL A 76 -15.51 -7.72 -15.16
N VAL A 77 -15.63 -8.66 -16.11
CA VAL A 77 -16.94 -9.03 -16.70
C VAL A 77 -17.88 -9.52 -15.60
N GLY A 78 -19.11 -8.97 -15.58
CA GLY A 78 -20.11 -9.28 -14.56
C GLY A 78 -20.04 -8.44 -13.29
N VAL A 79 -19.02 -7.60 -13.16
CA VAL A 79 -18.87 -6.63 -12.05
C VAL A 79 -19.39 -5.27 -12.46
N LEU A 80 -20.25 -4.67 -11.65
CA LEU A 80 -20.87 -3.36 -11.86
C LEU A 80 -20.11 -2.22 -11.15
N GLY A 81 -19.21 -2.56 -10.22
CA GLY A 81 -18.41 -1.59 -9.49
C GLY A 81 -17.85 -2.15 -8.19
N VAL A 82 -17.08 -1.30 -7.51
CA VAL A 82 -16.45 -1.60 -6.23
C VAL A 82 -17.30 -0.98 -5.11
N SER A 83 -17.66 -1.75 -4.09
CA SER A 83 -18.43 -1.29 -2.94
C SER A 83 -17.62 -1.23 -1.64
N GLY A 84 -16.43 -1.79 -1.61
CA GLY A 84 -15.55 -1.75 -0.46
C GLY A 84 -14.18 -2.34 -0.77
N ILE A 85 -13.14 -1.73 -0.18
CA ILE A 85 -11.79 -2.31 -0.09
C ILE A 85 -11.31 -2.08 1.33
N THR A 86 -10.89 -3.15 2.00
CA THR A 86 -10.35 -3.12 3.36
C THR A 86 -8.99 -3.77 3.35
N VAL A 87 -8.01 -3.14 3.96
CA VAL A 87 -6.74 -3.77 4.30
C VAL A 87 -6.89 -4.36 5.68
N ASP A 88 -6.78 -5.68 5.75
CA ASP A 88 -7.02 -6.45 6.97
C ASP A 88 -5.67 -6.74 7.69
N ASN A 89 -5.75 -7.28 8.90
CA ASN A 89 -4.58 -7.75 9.67
C ASN A 89 -3.54 -6.67 10.02
N LEU A 90 -3.88 -5.39 9.90
CA LEU A 90 -3.02 -4.31 10.39
C LEU A 90 -2.82 -4.40 11.92
N PRO A 91 -1.70 -3.88 12.44
CA PRO A 91 -0.61 -3.22 11.73
C PRO A 91 0.37 -4.19 11.08
N TYR A 92 1.01 -3.75 9.99
CA TYR A 92 2.15 -4.44 9.40
C TYR A 92 3.45 -3.78 9.83
N THR A 93 4.55 -4.54 9.83
CA THR A 93 5.88 -3.97 9.97
C THR A 93 6.41 -3.58 8.59
N THR A 94 6.82 -2.33 8.43
CA THR A 94 7.53 -1.84 7.25
C THR A 94 8.99 -1.66 7.61
N ALA A 95 9.89 -2.22 6.82
CA ALA A 95 11.33 -2.00 6.88
C ALA A 95 11.75 -1.17 5.67
N VAL A 96 12.46 -0.07 5.91
CA VAL A 96 12.97 0.85 4.88
C VAL A 96 14.48 0.92 5.01
N SER A 97 15.19 0.31 4.07
CA SER A 97 16.65 0.28 4.05
C SER A 97 17.22 1.54 3.39
N SER A 98 18.44 1.93 3.76
CA SER A 98 19.13 3.12 3.23
C SER A 98 19.36 3.08 1.70
N ASP A 99 19.29 1.90 1.09
CA ASP A 99 19.37 1.72 -0.37
C ASP A 99 18.02 1.97 -1.09
N GLY A 100 16.97 2.30 -0.34
CA GLY A 100 15.62 2.51 -0.84
C GLY A 100 14.77 1.24 -0.93
N THR A 101 15.27 0.09 -0.53
CA THR A 101 14.47 -1.14 -0.49
C THR A 101 13.42 -1.05 0.63
N ILE A 102 12.17 -1.37 0.31
CA ILE A 102 11.06 -1.44 1.26
C ILE A 102 10.54 -2.87 1.34
N THR A 103 10.29 -3.33 2.55
CA THR A 103 9.61 -4.62 2.79
C THR A 103 8.47 -4.41 3.79
N VAL A 104 7.27 -4.86 3.44
CA VAL A 104 6.09 -4.87 4.31
C VAL A 104 5.80 -6.30 4.71
N THR A 105 5.81 -6.58 6.01
CA THR A 105 5.57 -7.91 6.56
C THR A 105 4.42 -7.91 7.56
N PRO A 106 3.54 -8.91 7.52
CA PRO A 106 2.48 -9.08 8.52
C PRO A 106 3.06 -9.61 9.84
N ALA A 107 2.24 -9.59 10.88
CA ALA A 107 2.57 -10.29 12.14
C ALA A 107 2.79 -11.79 11.88
N ALA A 108 3.60 -12.42 12.73
CA ALA A 108 3.91 -13.85 12.62
C ALA A 108 2.62 -14.69 12.61
N GLY A 109 2.53 -15.62 11.66
CA GLY A 109 1.34 -16.47 11.47
C GLY A 109 0.18 -15.79 10.75
N SER A 110 0.37 -14.56 10.24
CA SER A 110 -0.62 -13.79 9.49
C SER A 110 -0.17 -13.59 8.03
N ALA A 111 -0.95 -12.86 7.26
CA ALA A 111 -0.67 -12.48 5.88
C ALA A 111 -0.98 -11.00 5.65
N VAL A 112 -0.31 -10.38 4.70
CA VAL A 112 -0.79 -9.12 4.12
C VAL A 112 -2.07 -9.44 3.39
N GLN A 113 -3.19 -8.86 3.84
CA GLN A 113 -4.52 -9.25 3.36
C GLN A 113 -5.33 -8.03 2.94
N THR A 114 -6.05 -8.19 1.85
CA THR A 114 -7.06 -7.24 1.40
C THR A 114 -8.37 -7.93 1.08
N THR A 115 -9.46 -7.32 1.52
CA THR A 115 -10.83 -7.74 1.21
C THR A 115 -11.45 -6.75 0.24
N VAL A 116 -11.82 -7.24 -0.94
CA VAL A 116 -12.45 -6.44 -2.00
C VAL A 116 -13.92 -6.87 -2.13
N ARG A 117 -14.84 -5.91 -2.02
CA ARG A 117 -16.26 -6.13 -2.23
C ARG A 117 -16.69 -5.55 -3.57
N LEU A 118 -17.23 -6.41 -4.43
CA LEU A 118 -17.63 -6.07 -5.79
C LEU A 118 -19.16 -6.19 -5.95
N ARG A 119 -19.76 -5.19 -6.55
CA ARG A 119 -21.19 -5.22 -6.90
C ARG A 119 -21.40 -5.99 -8.20
N THR A 120 -22.39 -6.86 -8.22
CA THR A 120 -22.82 -7.60 -9.41
C THR A 120 -24.35 -7.50 -9.56
N LEU A 121 -24.90 -7.99 -10.66
CA LEU A 121 -26.36 -8.08 -10.84
C LEU A 121 -27.05 -8.96 -9.79
N LEU A 122 -26.33 -9.93 -9.23
CA LEU A 122 -26.85 -10.89 -8.25
C LEU A 122 -26.54 -10.49 -6.79
N GLY A 123 -26.03 -9.27 -6.58
CA GLY A 123 -25.66 -8.75 -5.26
C GLY A 123 -24.16 -8.49 -5.13
N THR A 124 -23.71 -8.31 -3.88
CA THR A 124 -22.31 -8.06 -3.59
C THR A 124 -21.57 -9.37 -3.34
N ILE A 125 -20.42 -9.52 -4.00
CA ILE A 125 -19.47 -10.61 -3.74
C ILE A 125 -18.27 -10.07 -2.95
N THR A 126 -17.65 -10.94 -2.15
CA THR A 126 -16.46 -10.64 -1.37
C THR A 126 -15.29 -11.49 -1.84
N CYS A 127 -14.19 -10.84 -2.17
CA CYS A 127 -12.95 -11.48 -2.61
C CYS A 127 -11.85 -11.14 -1.60
N VAL A 128 -11.19 -12.15 -1.05
CA VAL A 128 -10.09 -11.98 -0.09
C VAL A 128 -8.79 -12.44 -0.74
N TYR A 129 -7.79 -11.56 -0.71
CA TYR A 129 -6.48 -11.79 -1.31
C TYR A 129 -5.40 -11.68 -0.25
N GLN A 130 -4.38 -12.53 -0.35
CA GLN A 130 -3.28 -12.61 0.61
C GLN A 130 -1.92 -12.66 -0.09
N ALA A 131 -0.92 -12.03 0.54
CA ALA A 131 0.48 -12.13 0.17
C ALA A 131 1.32 -12.38 1.45
N PRO A 132 2.44 -13.12 1.35
CA PRO A 132 3.31 -13.36 2.52
C PRO A 132 4.06 -12.10 2.96
N ALA A 133 4.40 -11.24 2.02
CA ALA A 133 5.04 -9.93 2.21
C ALA A 133 4.88 -9.11 0.93
N LEU A 134 5.16 -7.80 1.01
CA LEU A 134 5.29 -6.94 -0.18
C LEU A 134 6.69 -6.34 -0.20
N THR A 135 7.23 -6.15 -1.41
CA THR A 135 8.48 -5.44 -1.63
C THR A 135 8.25 -4.21 -2.50
N GLY A 136 8.88 -3.12 -2.13
CA GLY A 136 8.76 -1.85 -2.83
C GLY A 136 10.10 -1.13 -2.89
N THR A 137 10.07 0.06 -3.48
CA THR A 137 11.22 0.95 -3.57
C THR A 137 10.85 2.36 -3.14
N ALA A 138 11.75 3.01 -2.40
CA ALA A 138 11.69 4.44 -2.11
C ALA A 138 12.55 5.21 -3.12
N SER A 139 12.15 6.44 -3.41
CA SER A 139 12.89 7.36 -4.29
C SER A 139 12.89 8.76 -3.70
N ASN A 140 14.09 9.33 -3.50
CA ASN A 140 14.25 10.72 -3.07
C ASN A 140 14.02 11.73 -4.19
N ALA A 141 13.89 11.28 -5.44
CA ALA A 141 13.65 12.19 -6.58
C ALA A 141 12.28 12.87 -6.49
N ASP A 142 11.30 12.19 -5.91
CA ASP A 142 9.94 12.69 -5.73
C ASP A 142 9.35 12.27 -4.36
N ASN A 143 10.21 11.85 -3.43
CA ASN A 143 9.87 11.41 -2.07
C ASN A 143 8.75 10.36 -2.08
N SER A 144 8.87 9.40 -3.01
CA SER A 144 7.86 8.38 -3.24
C SER A 144 8.26 7.02 -2.70
N ILE A 145 7.23 6.21 -2.47
CA ILE A 145 7.35 4.76 -2.38
C ILE A 145 6.50 4.12 -3.48
N ALA A 146 7.04 3.07 -4.11
CA ALA A 146 6.37 2.38 -5.20
C ALA A 146 6.37 0.86 -4.99
N PHE A 147 5.22 0.27 -5.20
CA PHE A 147 5.01 -1.17 -5.26
C PHE A 147 4.63 -1.53 -6.69
N THR A 148 5.33 -2.49 -7.29
CA THR A 148 5.08 -2.88 -8.68
C THR A 148 4.75 -4.36 -8.74
N LYS A 149 3.55 -4.69 -9.23
CA LYS A 149 3.08 -6.06 -9.51
C LYS A 149 3.30 -7.03 -8.34
N GLN A 150 3.00 -6.57 -7.12
CA GLN A 150 3.10 -7.42 -5.92
C GLN A 150 2.03 -8.51 -5.99
N HIS A 151 2.47 -9.76 -5.92
CA HIS A 151 1.60 -10.91 -6.13
C HIS A 151 0.78 -11.25 -4.89
N PHE A 152 -0.52 -11.32 -5.07
CA PHE A 152 -1.51 -11.80 -4.11
C PHE A 152 -2.21 -13.03 -4.67
N THR A 153 -2.53 -13.98 -3.82
CA THR A 153 -3.39 -15.12 -4.15
C THR A 153 -4.75 -14.99 -3.47
N ARG A 154 -5.80 -15.42 -4.15
CA ARG A 154 -7.13 -15.46 -3.54
C ARG A 154 -7.18 -16.52 -2.46
N SER A 155 -7.48 -16.12 -1.23
CA SER A 155 -7.71 -17.04 -0.10
C SER A 155 -9.18 -17.39 0.07
N SER A 156 -10.11 -16.51 -0.36
CA SER A 156 -11.56 -16.74 -0.30
C SER A 156 -12.29 -15.93 -1.36
N GLY A 157 -13.47 -16.43 -1.78
CA GLY A 157 -14.35 -15.75 -2.73
C GLY A 157 -14.98 -16.69 -3.74
N THR A 158 -15.86 -16.13 -4.57
CA THR A 158 -16.56 -16.85 -5.65
C THR A 158 -15.69 -16.99 -6.90
N SER A 159 -16.18 -17.67 -7.93
CA SER A 159 -15.50 -17.81 -9.23
C SER A 159 -15.34 -16.48 -10.00
N LEU A 160 -16.10 -15.45 -9.65
CA LEU A 160 -15.93 -14.09 -10.20
C LEU A 160 -14.74 -13.35 -9.59
N CYS A 161 -14.20 -13.80 -8.45
CA CYS A 161 -12.94 -13.31 -7.90
C CYS A 161 -11.81 -13.98 -8.68
N PHE A 162 -10.91 -13.22 -9.29
CA PHE A 162 -9.72 -13.78 -9.95
C PHE A 162 -8.82 -14.52 -8.95
N SER A 163 -8.11 -15.55 -9.40
CA SER A 163 -7.27 -16.41 -8.53
C SER A 163 -6.01 -15.71 -8.05
N ASP A 164 -5.45 -14.84 -8.89
CA ASP A 164 -4.22 -14.11 -8.66
C ASP A 164 -4.44 -12.62 -8.80
N GLY A 165 -3.87 -11.82 -7.91
CA GLY A 165 -3.92 -10.38 -7.95
C GLY A 165 -2.49 -9.80 -8.01
N TYR A 166 -2.30 -8.79 -8.83
CA TYR A 166 -1.01 -8.09 -8.97
C TYR A 166 -1.22 -6.63 -8.59
N PHE A 167 -0.75 -6.28 -7.40
CA PHE A 167 -0.90 -4.94 -6.84
C PHE A 167 0.19 -4.01 -7.34
N THR A 168 -0.20 -2.84 -7.84
CA THR A 168 0.70 -1.75 -8.19
C THR A 168 0.16 -0.45 -7.63
N ALA A 169 1.00 0.32 -6.94
CA ALA A 169 0.68 1.66 -6.44
C ALA A 169 1.95 2.48 -6.25
N LYS A 170 1.84 3.79 -6.41
CA LYS A 170 2.88 4.76 -6.07
C LYS A 170 2.29 5.81 -5.12
N TYR A 171 2.95 6.04 -4.00
CA TYR A 171 2.56 7.04 -3.00
C TYR A 171 3.62 8.14 -2.94
N ALA A 172 3.20 9.41 -3.05
CA ALA A 172 4.09 10.56 -3.04
C ALA A 172 3.35 11.88 -2.80
N PRO A 173 3.99 12.85 -2.13
CA PRO A 173 5.20 12.66 -1.34
C PRO A 173 4.92 11.96 -0.01
N VAL A 174 5.90 11.23 0.52
CA VAL A 174 5.87 10.78 1.92
C VAL A 174 6.23 11.96 2.80
N THR A 175 5.39 12.26 3.79
CA THR A 175 5.56 13.40 4.70
C THR A 175 5.52 12.96 6.15
N ASP A 176 6.24 13.67 7.00
CA ASP A 176 6.17 13.55 8.45
C ASP A 176 5.10 14.51 8.98
N THR A 177 3.96 13.96 9.36
CA THR A 177 2.82 14.74 9.85
C THR A 177 2.90 15.10 11.33
N SER A 178 3.89 14.58 12.06
CA SER A 178 4.17 14.96 13.44
C SER A 178 4.85 16.31 13.54
N LEU A 179 5.49 16.75 12.45
CA LEU A 179 6.18 18.03 12.41
C LEU A 179 5.35 19.14 11.74
N PRO A 180 5.46 20.41 12.19
CA PRO A 180 4.79 21.53 11.55
C PRO A 180 5.12 21.62 10.06
N GLY A 181 4.08 21.79 9.23
CA GLY A 181 4.20 21.90 7.78
C GLY A 181 4.36 20.57 7.05
N GLY A 182 4.43 19.44 7.76
CA GLY A 182 4.52 18.12 7.13
C GLY A 182 5.71 17.98 6.18
N PRO A 183 6.97 18.13 6.64
CA PRO A 183 8.14 18.07 5.76
C PRO A 183 8.22 16.71 5.06
N VAL A 184 8.77 16.70 3.85
CA VAL A 184 8.98 15.49 3.08
C VAL A 184 10.07 14.62 3.70
N VAL A 185 9.90 13.30 3.59
CA VAL A 185 10.83 12.30 4.13
C VAL A 185 11.76 11.80 3.03
N HIS A 186 13.03 11.66 3.37
CA HIS A 186 14.10 11.13 2.53
C HIS A 186 14.65 9.83 3.13
N VAL A 187 15.13 8.95 2.25
CA VAL A 187 15.78 7.69 2.58
C VAL A 187 17.30 7.87 2.36
N GLY A 188 18.12 7.39 3.28
CA GLY A 188 19.58 7.44 3.17
C GLY A 188 20.24 8.05 4.36
#